data_0504561320d9b8d6a2d5bb53cfd369b4
#
_entry.id   0504561320d9b8d6a2d5bb53cfd369b4
#
_cell.length_a   1.000
_cell.length_b   1.000
_cell.length_c   1.000
_cell.angle_alpha   90.00
_cell.angle_beta   90.00
_cell.angle_gamma   90.00
#
_symmetry.space_group_name_H-M   'P 1'
#
loop_
_entity.id
_entity.type
_entity.pdbx_description
1 polymer ?
#
loop_
_entity_poly.entity_id
_entity_poly.type
_entity_poly.pdbx_seq_one_letter_code
_entity_poly.pdbx_strand_id
1 'polypeptide(L)'
;GVRGFVAGVLVASVIGVGGFAVVRATSGSSSASSFVPVSPVRVLDTRSDLGLAEVTDGVAGTLKVTGSIPTATSNGVVNAVVVPAGATAVVLNVTAVNPTAGGYVSLRPGDATGAPTVSTLNVTAGGTFPNGATITIPTTGARAGEIQVWYEAEYTTVGSTELLIDI
;
A
#
# COMPACT_ATOMS: atom_id res chain seq x y z
N GLY A 1 31.05 -30.83 -28.26
CA GLY A 1 29.89 -31.68 -28.08
C GLY A 1 28.87 -31.00 -27.21
N VAL A 2 27.79 -30.48 -27.83
CA VAL A 2 26.65 -29.84 -27.14
C VAL A 2 25.73 -31.00 -26.68
N ARG A 3 25.53 -31.11 -25.38
CA ARG A 3 24.51 -32.00 -24.82
C ARG A 3 23.26 -31.17 -24.53
N GLY A 4 22.28 -31.30 -25.44
CA GLY A 4 20.94 -30.76 -25.22
C GLY A 4 20.19 -31.62 -24.20
N PHE A 5 19.65 -30.99 -23.14
CA PHE A 5 18.68 -31.58 -22.25
C PHE A 5 17.29 -31.46 -22.90
N VAL A 6 16.70 -32.61 -23.28
CA VAL A 6 15.30 -32.68 -23.68
C VAL A 6 14.47 -32.80 -22.41
N ALA A 7 13.69 -31.77 -22.09
CA ALA A 7 12.69 -31.87 -21.04
C ALA A 7 11.53 -32.74 -21.51
N GLY A 8 11.43 -33.95 -20.97
CA GLY A 8 10.35 -34.87 -21.25
C GLY A 8 9.03 -34.35 -20.64
N VAL A 9 8.03 -34.11 -21.48
CA VAL A 9 6.65 -33.91 -21.05
C VAL A 9 6.02 -35.25 -20.76
N LEU A 10 5.78 -35.55 -19.51
CA LEU A 10 5.01 -36.75 -19.11
C LEU A 10 3.52 -36.39 -19.18
N VAL A 11 2.84 -36.84 -20.22
CA VAL A 11 1.38 -36.79 -20.32
C VAL A 11 0.83 -38.03 -19.65
N ALA A 12 0.30 -37.90 -18.44
CA ALA A 12 -0.47 -38.96 -17.80
C ALA A 12 -1.95 -38.75 -18.18
N SER A 13 -2.46 -39.60 -19.08
CA SER A 13 -3.88 -39.70 -19.37
C SER A 13 -4.55 -40.54 -18.29
N VAL A 14 -5.35 -39.91 -17.43
CA VAL A 14 -6.26 -40.63 -16.51
C VAL A 14 -7.66 -40.53 -17.08
N ILE A 15 -8.17 -41.65 -17.56
CA ILE A 15 -9.58 -41.83 -17.90
C ILE A 15 -10.31 -42.21 -16.61
N GLY A 16 -11.04 -41.25 -16.04
CA GLY A 16 -11.90 -41.44 -14.88
C GLY A 16 -12.90 -40.29 -14.76
N VAL A 17 -14.17 -40.62 -14.72
CA VAL A 17 -15.32 -39.73 -14.64
C VAL A 17 -15.24 -38.89 -13.35
N GLY A 18 -14.93 -37.60 -13.48
CA GLY A 18 -14.86 -36.64 -12.38
C GLY A 18 -13.81 -35.58 -12.69
N GLY A 19 -14.20 -34.51 -13.33
CA GLY A 19 -13.28 -33.46 -13.77
C GLY A 19 -12.64 -32.74 -12.59
N PHE A 20 -11.40 -33.08 -12.24
CA PHE A 20 -10.56 -32.23 -11.41
C PHE A 20 -9.76 -31.31 -12.33
N ALA A 21 -10.10 -30.04 -12.36
CA ALA A 21 -9.25 -29.04 -12.97
C ALA A 21 -8.00 -28.88 -12.09
N VAL A 22 -6.87 -29.42 -12.51
CA VAL A 22 -5.58 -29.12 -11.90
C VAL A 22 -5.16 -27.73 -12.38
N VAL A 23 -5.39 -26.74 -11.56
CA VAL A 23 -4.80 -25.41 -11.78
C VAL A 23 -3.30 -25.54 -11.56
N ARG A 24 -2.54 -25.65 -12.64
CA ARG A 24 -1.08 -25.48 -12.57
C ARG A 24 -0.79 -24.01 -12.43
N ALA A 25 -0.33 -23.59 -11.26
CA ALA A 25 0.38 -22.33 -11.16
C ALA A 25 1.64 -22.44 -12.03
N THR A 26 1.63 -21.81 -13.19
CA THR A 26 2.87 -21.56 -13.93
C THR A 26 3.66 -20.55 -13.11
N SER A 27 4.71 -21.01 -12.43
CA SER A 27 5.73 -20.12 -11.91
C SER A 27 6.44 -19.49 -13.11
N GLY A 28 5.91 -18.36 -13.60
CA GLY A 28 6.74 -17.42 -14.34
C GLY A 28 7.94 -17.11 -13.43
N SER A 29 9.10 -16.89 -13.99
CA SER A 29 10.29 -16.45 -13.27
C SER A 29 10.00 -15.11 -12.59
N SER A 30 9.29 -15.16 -11.46
CA SER A 30 9.20 -14.03 -10.54
C SER A 30 10.58 -13.92 -9.90
N SER A 31 11.29 -12.83 -10.15
CA SER A 31 12.41 -12.46 -9.29
C SER A 31 11.89 -12.49 -7.85
N ALA A 32 12.56 -13.27 -7.00
CA ALA A 32 12.15 -13.38 -5.59
C ALA A 32 12.16 -11.99 -4.97
N SER A 33 11.04 -11.59 -4.37
CA SER A 33 10.97 -10.37 -3.58
C SER A 33 11.62 -10.63 -2.22
N SER A 34 12.42 -9.69 -1.71
CA SER A 34 12.95 -9.75 -0.35
C SER A 34 12.22 -8.73 0.52
N PHE A 35 11.82 -9.16 1.72
CA PHE A 35 11.36 -8.25 2.76
C PHE A 35 12.57 -7.74 3.54
N VAL A 36 12.68 -6.41 3.67
CA VAL A 36 13.74 -5.75 4.44
C VAL A 36 13.09 -5.01 5.60
N PRO A 37 13.29 -5.46 6.85
CA PRO A 37 12.78 -4.75 8.01
C PRO A 37 13.50 -3.42 8.21
N VAL A 38 12.76 -2.41 8.63
CA VAL A 38 13.28 -1.08 8.99
C VAL A 38 12.91 -0.75 10.43
N SER A 39 13.62 0.19 11.05
CA SER A 39 13.19 0.73 12.34
C SER A 39 11.91 1.54 12.14
N PRO A 40 10.87 1.36 12.98
CA PRO A 40 9.63 2.10 12.84
C PRO A 40 9.83 3.61 12.86
N VAL A 41 9.23 4.29 11.90
CA VAL A 41 9.36 5.74 11.75
C VAL A 41 8.06 6.32 11.22
N ARG A 42 7.62 7.46 11.76
CA ARG A 42 6.44 8.19 11.27
C ARG A 42 6.77 9.02 10.06
N VAL A 43 6.04 8.78 8.97
CA VAL A 43 6.19 9.47 7.68
C VAL A 43 4.99 10.35 7.33
N LEU A 44 3.86 10.15 8.02
CA LEU A 44 2.66 10.99 7.93
C LEU A 44 2.11 11.26 9.33
N ASP A 45 1.84 12.53 9.60
CA ASP A 45 1.02 12.99 10.73
C ASP A 45 0.32 14.28 10.30
N THR A 46 -0.91 14.18 9.83
CA THR A 46 -1.65 15.33 9.28
C THR A 46 -1.99 16.36 10.34
N ARG A 47 -2.00 15.98 11.63
CA ARG A 47 -2.21 16.89 12.76
C ARG A 47 -1.10 17.95 12.91
N SER A 48 0.06 17.69 12.32
CA SER A 48 1.23 18.56 12.32
C SER A 48 1.75 18.88 10.93
N ASP A 49 0.95 18.62 9.88
CA ASP A 49 1.30 18.81 8.47
C ASP A 49 2.57 18.04 8.04
N LEU A 50 2.92 16.96 8.74
CA LEU A 50 3.98 16.07 8.31
C LEU A 50 3.49 15.21 7.14
N GLY A 51 4.06 15.40 5.97
CA GLY A 51 3.75 14.67 4.74
C GLY A 51 2.53 15.21 3.99
N LEU A 52 1.38 15.29 4.63
CA LEU A 52 0.12 15.85 4.11
C LEU A 52 -0.59 16.66 5.19
N ALA A 53 -1.48 17.53 4.77
CA ALA A 53 -2.50 18.13 5.63
C ALA A 53 -3.66 17.15 5.89
N GLU A 54 -4.67 17.59 6.66
CA GLU A 54 -5.89 16.83 6.94
C GLU A 54 -6.50 16.25 5.64
N VAL A 55 -6.94 14.98 5.71
CA VAL A 55 -7.52 14.29 4.54
C VAL A 55 -9.02 14.52 4.53
N THR A 56 -9.51 15.05 3.41
CA THR A 56 -10.92 15.39 3.21
C THR A 56 -11.61 14.39 2.28
N ASP A 57 -12.91 14.28 2.44
CA ASP A 57 -13.79 13.39 1.68
C ASP A 57 -13.63 13.55 0.16
N GLY A 58 -13.47 12.42 -0.53
CA GLY A 58 -13.38 12.37 -1.98
C GLY A 58 -12.11 12.98 -2.60
N VAL A 59 -11.13 13.39 -1.79
CA VAL A 59 -9.89 14.02 -2.27
C VAL A 59 -8.68 13.11 -2.06
N ALA A 60 -7.98 12.81 -3.17
CA ALA A 60 -6.75 12.02 -3.10
C ALA A 60 -5.57 12.83 -2.57
N GLY A 61 -4.99 12.41 -1.45
CA GLY A 61 -3.68 12.88 -1.00
C GLY A 61 -2.57 11.99 -1.57
N THR A 62 -1.47 12.57 -2.03
CA THR A 62 -0.31 11.80 -2.53
C THR A 62 0.86 11.96 -1.58
N LEU A 63 1.35 10.84 -1.05
CA LEU A 63 2.45 10.76 -0.09
C LEU A 63 3.67 10.11 -0.72
N LYS A 64 4.80 10.80 -0.72
CA LYS A 64 6.10 10.22 -1.03
C LYS A 64 6.53 9.31 0.11
N VAL A 65 6.89 8.07 -0.21
CA VAL A 65 7.33 7.07 0.80
C VAL A 65 8.75 6.56 0.55
N THR A 66 9.33 6.80 -0.64
CA THR A 66 10.68 6.36 -0.97
C THR A 66 11.67 7.51 -1.10
N GLY A 67 12.95 7.21 -0.94
CA GLY A 67 14.03 8.22 -1.02
C GLY A 67 14.07 9.09 0.24
N SER A 68 14.67 10.28 0.13
CA SER A 68 14.77 11.23 1.26
C SER A 68 13.42 11.92 1.46
N ILE A 69 12.77 11.63 2.58
CA ILE A 69 11.44 12.14 2.95
C ILE A 69 11.47 12.71 4.37
N PRO A 70 10.58 13.67 4.69
CA PRO A 70 10.40 14.14 6.06
C PRO A 70 9.92 13.00 6.97
N THR A 71 10.54 12.87 8.13
CA THR A 71 10.19 11.86 9.15
C THR A 71 10.17 12.51 10.53
N ALA A 72 9.24 12.08 11.38
CA ALA A 72 9.19 12.56 12.77
C ALA A 72 10.26 11.85 13.63
N THR A 73 10.91 12.62 14.47
CA THR A 73 11.83 12.14 15.51
C THR A 73 11.48 12.81 16.86
N SER A 74 12.10 12.35 17.95
CA SER A 74 11.97 12.99 19.27
C SER A 74 12.46 14.46 19.27
N ASN A 75 13.29 14.83 18.32
CA ASN A 75 13.89 16.17 18.20
C ASN A 75 13.29 17.01 17.07
N GLY A 76 12.13 16.64 16.56
CA GLY A 76 11.46 17.31 15.44
C GLY A 76 11.49 16.51 14.15
N VAL A 77 11.33 17.20 13.02
CA VAL A 77 11.28 16.58 11.69
C VAL A 77 12.68 16.60 11.06
N VAL A 78 13.09 15.44 10.52
CA VAL A 78 14.34 15.30 9.76
C VAL A 78 14.06 14.60 8.43
N ASN A 79 14.89 14.86 7.42
CA ASN A 79 14.83 14.09 6.19
C ASN A 79 15.63 12.80 6.31
N ALA A 80 15.02 11.66 6.02
CA ALA A 80 15.65 10.35 6.07
C ALA A 80 15.23 9.46 4.88
N VAL A 81 16.08 8.51 4.52
CA VAL A 81 15.74 7.44 3.61
C VAL A 81 15.29 6.23 4.44
N VAL A 82 13.98 6.03 4.54
CA VAL A 82 13.38 4.90 5.25
C VAL A 82 13.15 3.75 4.27
N VAL A 83 12.50 4.05 3.16
CA VAL A 83 12.26 3.11 2.06
C VAL A 83 13.16 3.50 0.89
N PRO A 84 14.06 2.61 0.41
CA PRO A 84 14.94 2.93 -0.69
C PRO A 84 14.17 3.12 -2.00
N ALA A 85 14.76 3.92 -2.90
CA ALA A 85 14.24 4.04 -4.26
C ALA A 85 14.26 2.66 -4.95
N GLY A 86 13.21 2.37 -5.71
CA GLY A 86 13.05 1.07 -6.38
C GLY A 86 12.36 -0.02 -5.54
N ALA A 87 12.00 0.25 -4.28
CA ALA A 87 11.11 -0.62 -3.53
C ALA A 87 9.75 -0.73 -4.24
N THR A 88 9.24 -1.94 -4.37
CA THR A 88 7.99 -2.25 -5.09
C THR A 88 6.76 -2.27 -4.20
N ALA A 89 6.96 -2.32 -2.89
CA ALA A 89 5.90 -2.27 -1.89
C ALA A 89 6.44 -1.75 -0.55
N VAL A 90 5.55 -1.28 0.30
CA VAL A 90 5.82 -0.89 1.69
C VAL A 90 4.83 -1.57 2.61
N VAL A 91 5.31 -2.06 3.75
CA VAL A 91 4.48 -2.48 4.89
C VAL A 91 4.42 -1.31 5.84
N LEU A 92 3.21 -0.94 6.25
CA LEU A 92 2.99 0.22 7.10
C LEU A 92 1.81 0.00 8.04
N ASN A 93 1.76 0.80 9.10
CA ASN A 93 0.58 0.97 9.91
C ASN A 93 -0.06 2.32 9.60
N VAL A 94 -1.35 2.33 9.27
CA VAL A 94 -2.15 3.55 9.10
C VAL A 94 -3.11 3.68 10.27
N THR A 95 -3.23 4.89 10.82
CA THR A 95 -4.18 5.18 11.89
C THR A 95 -5.01 6.39 11.51
N ALA A 96 -6.33 6.21 11.40
CA ALA A 96 -7.27 7.33 11.31
C ALA A 96 -7.63 7.84 12.70
N VAL A 97 -7.64 9.16 12.88
CA VAL A 97 -7.90 9.81 14.17
C VAL A 97 -8.99 10.85 14.01
N ASN A 98 -9.99 10.79 14.87
CA ASN A 98 -11.10 11.75 14.90
C ASN A 98 -11.80 11.96 13.55
N PRO A 99 -12.18 10.91 12.80
CA PRO A 99 -13.00 11.12 11.61
C PRO A 99 -14.25 11.91 11.96
N THR A 100 -14.60 12.88 11.16
CA THR A 100 -15.81 13.71 11.38
C THR A 100 -17.08 12.98 10.96
N ALA A 101 -16.97 11.94 10.14
CA ALA A 101 -18.07 11.07 9.71
C ALA A 101 -17.60 9.60 9.67
N GLY A 102 -18.55 8.67 9.66
CA GLY A 102 -18.30 7.27 9.33
C GLY A 102 -17.90 7.13 7.86
N GLY A 103 -17.13 6.09 7.54
CA GLY A 103 -16.65 5.86 6.19
C GLY A 103 -15.45 4.92 6.14
N TYR A 104 -14.58 5.14 5.16
CA TYR A 104 -13.38 4.34 5.05
C TYR A 104 -12.17 5.14 4.55
N VAL A 105 -10.99 4.67 4.92
CA VAL A 105 -9.72 5.13 4.34
C VAL A 105 -9.21 4.05 3.40
N SER A 106 -8.75 4.45 2.23
CA SER A 106 -8.08 3.60 1.25
C SER A 106 -6.66 4.08 1.01
N LEU A 107 -5.70 3.16 1.14
CA LEU A 107 -4.33 3.35 0.70
C LEU A 107 -4.11 2.54 -0.58
N ARG A 108 -3.48 3.17 -1.57
CA ARG A 108 -3.28 2.54 -2.88
C ARG A 108 -2.02 3.07 -3.57
N PRO A 109 -1.56 2.45 -4.70
CA PRO A 109 -0.43 2.96 -5.45
C PRO A 109 -0.62 4.43 -5.84
N GLY A 110 0.48 5.21 -5.87
CA GLY A 110 0.43 6.64 -6.16
C GLY A 110 -0.10 7.01 -7.53
N ASP A 111 -0.06 6.10 -8.48
CA ASP A 111 -0.58 6.25 -9.86
C ASP A 111 -2.03 5.75 -10.04
N ALA A 112 -2.69 5.31 -8.98
CA ALA A 112 -4.09 4.89 -9.04
C ALA A 112 -5.01 6.05 -9.45
N THR A 113 -6.03 5.75 -10.27
CA THR A 113 -6.98 6.72 -10.80
C THR A 113 -8.42 6.41 -10.36
N GLY A 114 -9.29 7.41 -10.39
CA GLY A 114 -10.69 7.29 -9.96
C GLY A 114 -10.86 7.13 -8.44
N ALA A 115 -12.07 6.99 -7.97
CA ALA A 115 -12.36 6.69 -6.57
C ALA A 115 -11.98 5.24 -6.23
N PRO A 116 -11.51 4.94 -5.00
CA PRO A 116 -11.21 3.57 -4.60
C PRO A 116 -12.51 2.75 -4.45
N THR A 117 -12.40 1.46 -4.74
CA THR A 117 -13.48 0.48 -4.58
C THR A 117 -13.27 -0.47 -3.40
N VAL A 118 -12.16 -0.28 -2.68
CA VAL A 118 -11.74 -1.11 -1.54
C VAL A 118 -11.30 -0.24 -0.39
N SER A 119 -11.54 -0.68 0.84
CA SER A 119 -11.06 -0.02 2.04
C SER A 119 -9.77 -0.65 2.55
N THR A 120 -8.88 0.16 3.09
CA THR A 120 -7.77 -0.29 3.93
C THR A 120 -8.22 -0.37 5.39
N LEU A 121 -9.02 0.60 5.85
CA LEU A 121 -9.65 0.57 7.17
C LEU A 121 -11.02 1.27 7.13
N ASN A 122 -11.95 0.80 7.95
CA ASN A 122 -13.25 1.42 8.12
C ASN A 122 -13.27 2.21 9.43
N VAL A 123 -13.98 3.33 9.44
CA VAL A 123 -14.01 4.27 10.56
C VAL A 123 -15.44 4.66 10.92
N THR A 124 -15.62 5.07 12.17
CA THR A 124 -16.81 5.77 12.64
C THR A 124 -16.41 7.13 13.18
N ALA A 125 -17.34 8.08 13.22
CA ALA A 125 -17.05 9.42 13.71
C ALA A 125 -16.43 9.40 15.13
N GLY A 126 -15.42 10.19 15.37
CA GLY A 126 -14.82 10.48 16.68
C GLY A 126 -13.98 9.35 17.27
N GLY A 127 -13.51 8.40 16.49
CA GLY A 127 -12.69 7.28 16.98
C GLY A 127 -11.20 7.38 16.60
N THR A 128 -10.46 6.34 16.98
CA THR A 128 -9.08 6.09 16.52
C THR A 128 -8.99 4.66 16.02
N PHE A 129 -8.60 4.51 14.76
CA PHE A 129 -8.68 3.23 14.04
C PHE A 129 -7.34 2.92 13.40
N PRO A 130 -6.54 2.01 13.98
CA PRO A 130 -5.30 1.54 13.34
C PRO A 130 -5.54 0.34 12.44
N ASN A 131 -4.73 0.20 11.38
CA ASN A 131 -4.63 -1.02 10.59
C ASN A 131 -3.26 -1.16 9.95
N GLY A 132 -2.75 -2.40 9.88
CA GLY A 132 -1.56 -2.75 9.12
C GLY A 132 -1.91 -3.02 7.65
N ALA A 133 -1.09 -2.52 6.73
CA ALA A 133 -1.30 -2.70 5.30
C ALA A 133 0.02 -2.91 4.54
N THR A 134 -0.08 -3.60 3.41
CA THR A 134 1.00 -3.69 2.43
C THR A 134 0.54 -3.01 1.14
N ILE A 135 1.22 -1.95 0.74
CA ILE A 135 0.83 -1.13 -0.40
C ILE A 135 1.90 -1.21 -1.48
N THR A 136 1.48 -1.51 -2.71
CA THR A 136 2.36 -1.47 -3.88
C THR A 136 2.80 -0.04 -4.18
N ILE A 137 4.06 0.12 -4.55
CA ILE A 137 4.67 1.41 -4.90
C ILE A 137 5.02 1.40 -6.39
N PRO A 138 4.55 2.36 -7.20
CA PRO A 138 5.03 2.53 -8.56
C PRO A 138 6.54 2.81 -8.56
N THR A 139 7.30 2.11 -9.40
CA THR A 139 8.75 2.30 -9.52
C THR A 139 9.14 3.17 -10.70
N THR A 140 8.20 3.50 -11.57
CA THR A 140 8.39 4.30 -12.78
C THR A 140 7.25 5.32 -12.93
N GLY A 141 7.42 6.27 -13.84
CA GLY A 141 6.43 7.30 -14.10
C GLY A 141 6.48 8.47 -13.09
N ALA A 142 5.56 9.42 -13.27
CA ALA A 142 5.52 10.67 -12.50
C ALA A 142 5.22 10.44 -10.99
N ARG A 143 4.64 9.31 -10.65
CA ARG A 143 4.26 8.91 -9.27
C ARG A 143 5.17 7.83 -8.68
N ALA A 144 6.35 7.65 -9.26
CA ALA A 144 7.31 6.69 -8.73
C ALA A 144 7.70 7.01 -7.28
N GLY A 145 7.60 6.00 -6.41
CA GLY A 145 7.91 6.13 -4.98
C GLY A 145 6.79 6.75 -4.13
N GLU A 146 5.58 6.85 -4.65
CA GLU A 146 4.45 7.47 -3.97
C GLU A 146 3.32 6.46 -3.73
N ILE A 147 2.53 6.72 -2.68
CA ILE A 147 1.24 6.09 -2.42
C ILE A 147 0.15 7.15 -2.40
N GLN A 148 -1.09 6.76 -2.64
CA GLN A 148 -2.25 7.61 -2.45
C GLN A 148 -2.98 7.25 -1.16
N VAL A 149 -3.49 8.30 -0.53
CA VAL A 149 -4.39 8.25 0.62
C VAL A 149 -5.73 8.82 0.19
N TRP A 150 -6.83 8.15 0.54
CA TRP A 150 -8.19 8.57 0.23
C TRP A 150 -9.08 8.34 1.44
N TYR A 151 -9.89 9.32 1.79
CA TYR A 151 -10.99 9.16 2.73
C TYR A 151 -12.32 9.31 1.99
N GLU A 152 -13.25 8.41 2.25
CA GLU A 152 -14.60 8.43 1.72
C GLU A 152 -15.57 8.42 2.90
N ALA A 153 -16.37 9.48 3.03
CA ALA A 153 -17.38 9.58 4.07
C ALA A 153 -18.68 8.92 3.60
N GLU A 154 -19.25 8.05 4.44
CA GLU A 154 -20.56 7.47 4.19
C GLU A 154 -21.68 8.46 4.54
N TYR A 155 -22.71 8.49 3.72
CA TYR A 155 -23.95 9.26 3.96
C TYR A 155 -23.78 10.79 4.06
N THR A 156 -22.63 11.31 3.71
CA THR A 156 -22.34 12.75 3.68
C THR A 156 -21.34 13.05 2.59
N THR A 157 -21.34 14.25 2.07
CA THR A 157 -20.34 14.73 1.10
C THR A 157 -19.30 15.65 1.75
N VAL A 158 -19.31 15.75 3.07
CA VAL A 158 -18.40 16.61 3.82
C VAL A 158 -17.89 15.81 5.01
N GLY A 159 -16.67 15.38 4.93
CA GLY A 159 -16.00 14.67 6.01
C GLY A 159 -14.49 14.88 5.93
N SER A 160 -13.82 14.72 7.05
CA SER A 160 -12.37 14.74 7.14
C SER A 160 -11.88 13.78 8.21
N THR A 161 -10.62 13.45 8.16
CA THR A 161 -9.94 12.65 9.18
C THR A 161 -8.47 13.01 9.26
N GLU A 162 -7.94 13.02 10.47
CA GLU A 162 -6.51 13.04 10.65
C GLU A 162 -5.94 11.64 10.43
N LEU A 163 -4.77 11.56 9.82
CA LEU A 163 -4.09 10.31 9.55
C LEU A 163 -2.65 10.30 10.04
N LEU A 164 -2.24 9.15 10.53
CA LEU A 164 -0.86 8.83 10.85
C LEU A 164 -0.45 7.63 10.01
N ILE A 165 0.79 7.66 9.49
CA ILE A 165 1.41 6.48 8.85
C ILE A 165 2.79 6.28 9.44
N ASP A 166 3.00 5.08 9.95
CA ASP A 166 4.27 4.57 10.46
C ASP A 166 4.74 3.42 9.54
N ILE A 167 6.00 3.48 9.09
CA ILE A 167 6.67 2.43 8.31
C ILE A 167 7.62 1.67 9.20
#